data_502d87586240b53cd02330d5ccc1a6b5
#
_entry.id   502d87586240b53cd02330d5ccc1a6b5
#
_cell.length_a   1.000
_cell.length_b   1.000
_cell.length_c   1.000
_cell.angle_alpha   90.00
_cell.angle_beta   90.00
_cell.angle_gamma   90.00
#
_symmetry.space_group_name_H-M   'P 1'
#
loop_
_entity.id
_entity.type
_entity.pdbx_description
1 polymer ?
#
loop_
_entity_poly.entity_id
_entity_poly.type
_entity_poly.pdbx_seq_one_letter_code
_entity_poly.pdbx_strand_id
1 'polypeptide(L)'
;MAFNRRAILSGAVAAVAILASHPATAQTAFPTKPITIIVPAAAGGPTDTVARLIGESMGRTLGQTILVENVGGAGGTLGMARVSKSAADGYTLAIWHIAHATAPALYDSIKYDVVNDFDHLGRITDVPMTLVSKATLPVNNVTELLAWIRANSDKATYGHAGVGSASHLCMLMLLKELGVQMNGIPYRGTGPAMNDLLSNQFDLMCDQTTNTTNQIKEGKIKGFAVTTKAKVSSLPELPTLDSGAVKGFEVSAWHALWAPKGLPKEATDKLVAALQAALKDAKVIERFASLGTEPVKPELVTPAALKAYLTAEVPRWGAVIKASGAKGN
;
A
#
# COMPACT_ATOMS: atom_id res chain seq x y z
N MET A 1 -59.82 58.73 29.16
CA MET A 1 -59.24 57.83 28.11
C MET A 1 -58.35 56.82 28.79
N ALA A 2 -58.81 55.55 28.94
CA ALA A 2 -58.07 54.50 29.61
C ALA A 2 -57.32 53.65 28.56
N PHE A 3 -55.99 53.75 28.50
CA PHE A 3 -55.17 52.93 27.60
C PHE A 3 -55.05 51.51 28.13
N ASN A 4 -55.40 50.58 27.31
CA ASN A 4 -55.58 49.18 27.62
C ASN A 4 -54.16 48.45 27.72
N ARG A 5 -53.63 48.34 28.92
CA ARG A 5 -52.30 47.75 29.20
C ARG A 5 -52.16 46.24 28.89
N ARG A 6 -53.28 45.56 28.52
CA ARG A 6 -53.30 44.13 28.23
C ARG A 6 -52.87 43.78 26.81
N ALA A 7 -52.90 44.70 25.85
CA ALA A 7 -52.53 44.46 24.45
C ALA A 7 -51.00 44.45 24.21
N ILE A 8 -50.19 45.02 25.10
CA ILE A 8 -48.73 45.13 24.94
C ILE A 8 -48.00 43.88 25.41
N LEU A 9 -48.59 43.13 26.37
CA LEU A 9 -47.94 41.89 26.91
C LEU A 9 -48.11 40.66 25.99
N SER A 10 -49.10 40.62 25.12
CA SER A 10 -49.34 39.51 24.20
C SER A 10 -48.42 39.56 22.94
N GLY A 11 -47.93 40.75 22.57
CA GLY A 11 -47.04 40.93 21.42
C GLY A 11 -45.57 40.55 21.72
N ALA A 12 -45.13 40.64 22.97
CA ALA A 12 -43.74 40.36 23.34
C ALA A 12 -43.44 38.86 23.45
N VAL A 13 -44.42 38.02 23.77
CA VAL A 13 -44.26 36.55 23.89
C VAL A 13 -44.20 35.86 22.52
N ALA A 14 -44.86 36.40 21.50
CA ALA A 14 -44.84 35.85 20.13
C ALA A 14 -43.51 36.14 19.40
N ALA A 15 -42.82 37.25 19.72
CA ALA A 15 -41.54 37.60 19.08
C ALA A 15 -40.35 36.80 19.59
N VAL A 16 -40.39 36.20 20.79
CA VAL A 16 -39.32 35.39 21.37
C VAL A 16 -39.35 33.94 20.84
N ALA A 17 -40.51 33.46 20.40
CA ALA A 17 -40.63 32.06 19.89
C ALA A 17 -40.08 31.86 18.46
N ILE A 18 -39.85 32.93 17.68
CA ILE A 18 -39.40 32.88 16.29
C ILE A 18 -37.87 32.85 16.18
N LEU A 19 -37.14 33.19 17.24
CA LEU A 19 -35.66 33.23 17.25
C LEU A 19 -35.00 31.89 17.62
N ALA A 20 -35.78 30.86 17.95
CA ALA A 20 -35.22 29.57 18.38
C ALA A 20 -35.24 28.45 17.31
N SER A 21 -35.75 28.70 16.11
CA SER A 21 -35.66 27.76 15.00
C SER A 21 -34.42 28.03 14.16
N HIS A 22 -33.24 27.79 14.74
CA HIS A 22 -32.08 27.50 13.90
C HIS A 22 -32.39 26.20 13.19
N PRO A 23 -32.37 26.15 11.83
CA PRO A 23 -32.40 24.86 11.16
C PRO A 23 -31.15 24.13 11.63
N ALA A 24 -31.35 23.04 12.39
CA ALA A 24 -30.30 22.07 12.56
C ALA A 24 -29.96 21.63 11.13
N THR A 25 -28.88 22.16 10.57
CA THR A 25 -28.29 21.62 9.36
C THR A 25 -28.04 20.15 9.68
N ALA A 26 -28.91 19.28 9.17
CA ALA A 26 -28.69 17.84 9.23
C ALA A 26 -27.33 17.65 8.58
N GLN A 27 -26.30 17.41 9.40
CA GLN A 27 -24.97 17.12 8.92
C GLN A 27 -25.14 15.87 8.08
N THR A 28 -25.06 16.03 6.75
CA THR A 28 -25.25 14.92 5.82
C THR A 28 -24.26 13.85 6.21
N ALA A 29 -24.77 12.69 6.66
CA ALA A 29 -23.95 11.64 7.21
C ALA A 29 -22.90 11.19 6.17
N PHE A 30 -21.61 11.34 6.51
CA PHE A 30 -20.51 10.81 5.68
C PHE A 30 -20.66 9.29 5.49
N PRO A 31 -20.38 8.73 4.28
CA PRO A 31 -20.15 9.39 3.00
C PRO A 31 -21.44 9.61 2.19
N THR A 32 -21.51 10.69 1.41
CA THR A 32 -22.67 11.02 0.54
C THR A 32 -22.34 10.99 -0.96
N LYS A 33 -21.07 10.78 -1.29
CA LYS A 33 -20.54 10.71 -2.67
C LYS A 33 -19.45 9.66 -2.77
N PRO A 34 -19.04 9.24 -3.98
CA PRO A 34 -17.94 8.30 -4.16
C PRO A 34 -16.64 8.73 -3.47
N ILE A 35 -15.91 7.76 -2.96
CA ILE A 35 -14.59 7.93 -2.34
C ILE A 35 -13.52 7.49 -3.35
N THR A 36 -12.41 8.22 -3.44
CA THR A 36 -11.28 7.87 -4.30
C THR A 36 -10.12 7.33 -3.46
N ILE A 37 -9.63 6.14 -3.79
CA ILE A 37 -8.37 5.61 -3.29
C ILE A 37 -7.28 5.86 -4.33
N ILE A 38 -6.30 6.67 -3.98
CA ILE A 38 -5.08 6.87 -4.76
C ILE A 38 -4.15 5.68 -4.51
N VAL A 39 -3.71 5.05 -5.60
CA VAL A 39 -2.63 4.05 -5.61
C VAL A 39 -1.40 4.70 -6.22
N PRO A 40 -0.31 4.92 -5.45
CA PRO A 40 0.91 5.59 -5.92
C PRO A 40 1.78 4.73 -6.86
N ALA A 41 1.16 3.95 -7.72
CA ALA A 41 1.81 3.09 -8.73
C ALA A 41 0.93 2.94 -9.96
N ALA A 42 1.48 2.43 -11.06
CA ALA A 42 0.72 2.06 -12.25
C ALA A 42 -0.29 0.94 -11.95
N ALA A 43 -1.37 0.91 -12.72
CA ALA A 43 -2.40 -0.12 -12.64
C ALA A 43 -1.84 -1.52 -12.95
N GLY A 44 -2.54 -2.55 -12.48
CA GLY A 44 -2.23 -3.97 -12.73
C GLY A 44 -1.13 -4.54 -11.83
N GLY A 45 -0.55 -3.74 -10.92
CA GLY A 45 0.42 -4.22 -9.93
C GLY A 45 -0.21 -4.65 -8.60
N PRO A 46 0.61 -5.11 -7.65
CA PRO A 46 0.16 -5.65 -6.35
C PRO A 46 -0.74 -4.69 -5.57
N THR A 47 -0.32 -3.44 -5.42
CA THR A 47 -1.07 -2.44 -4.65
C THR A 47 -2.40 -2.08 -5.31
N ASP A 48 -2.46 -2.05 -6.65
CA ASP A 48 -3.71 -1.85 -7.40
C ASP A 48 -4.69 -3.00 -7.14
N THR A 49 -4.19 -4.24 -7.14
CA THR A 49 -4.98 -5.44 -6.81
C THR A 49 -5.54 -5.36 -5.38
N VAL A 50 -4.71 -5.01 -4.39
CA VAL A 50 -5.13 -4.83 -3.00
C VAL A 50 -6.17 -3.70 -2.89
N ALA A 51 -5.93 -2.56 -3.53
CA ALA A 51 -6.81 -1.40 -3.46
C ALA A 51 -8.20 -1.67 -4.04
N ARG A 52 -8.29 -2.36 -5.19
CA ARG A 52 -9.57 -2.71 -5.81
C ARG A 52 -10.35 -3.70 -4.95
N LEU A 53 -9.69 -4.72 -4.41
CA LEU A 53 -10.31 -5.73 -3.57
C LEU A 53 -10.86 -5.13 -2.25
N ILE A 54 -10.04 -4.33 -1.57
CA ILE A 54 -10.42 -3.65 -0.33
C ILE A 54 -11.48 -2.58 -0.61
N GLY A 55 -11.30 -1.78 -1.67
CA GLY A 55 -12.24 -0.73 -2.07
C GLY A 55 -13.62 -1.28 -2.38
N GLU A 56 -13.74 -2.39 -3.11
CA GLU A 56 -15.03 -3.04 -3.38
C GLU A 56 -15.74 -3.44 -2.07
N SER A 57 -15.03 -4.07 -1.14
CA SER A 57 -15.63 -4.50 0.12
C SER A 57 -15.97 -3.33 1.05
N MET A 58 -15.07 -2.34 1.20
CA MET A 58 -15.35 -1.11 1.94
C MET A 58 -16.55 -0.35 1.36
N GLY A 59 -16.67 -0.30 0.02
CA GLY A 59 -17.78 0.36 -0.67
C GLY A 59 -19.13 -0.24 -0.29
N ARG A 60 -19.23 -1.56 -0.17
CA ARG A 60 -20.45 -2.23 0.31
C ARG A 60 -20.82 -1.81 1.74
N THR A 61 -19.83 -1.71 2.62
CA THR A 61 -20.02 -1.30 4.01
C THR A 61 -20.43 0.17 4.14
N LEU A 62 -19.83 1.04 3.33
CA LEU A 62 -20.06 2.49 3.35
C LEU A 62 -21.29 2.92 2.55
N GLY A 63 -21.87 2.05 1.73
CA GLY A 63 -22.99 2.37 0.85
C GLY A 63 -22.61 3.35 -0.29
N GLN A 64 -21.33 3.48 -0.62
CA GLN A 64 -20.80 4.38 -1.65
C GLN A 64 -19.76 3.68 -2.51
N THR A 65 -19.71 4.04 -3.79
CA THR A 65 -18.67 3.54 -4.69
C THR A 65 -17.29 4.02 -4.27
N ILE A 66 -16.32 3.10 -4.24
CA ILE A 66 -14.91 3.45 -4.09
C ILE A 66 -14.22 3.32 -5.45
N LEU A 67 -13.67 4.42 -5.92
CA LEU A 67 -12.90 4.50 -7.16
C LEU A 67 -11.41 4.31 -6.84
N VAL A 68 -10.70 3.61 -7.70
CA VAL A 68 -9.23 3.45 -7.60
C VAL A 68 -8.58 4.25 -8.72
N GLU A 69 -7.73 5.20 -8.33
CA GLU A 69 -6.96 6.04 -9.25
C GLU A 69 -5.45 5.76 -9.08
N ASN A 70 -4.77 5.46 -10.18
CA ASN A 70 -3.34 5.14 -10.18
C ASN A 70 -2.50 6.39 -10.50
N VAL A 71 -1.67 6.83 -9.55
CA VAL A 71 -0.79 8.02 -9.66
C VAL A 71 0.65 7.63 -9.36
N GLY A 72 1.29 6.94 -10.30
CA GLY A 72 2.66 6.47 -10.17
C GLY A 72 3.70 7.54 -10.49
N GLY A 73 4.91 7.34 -9.98
CA GLY A 73 6.10 8.16 -10.25
C GLY A 73 6.94 8.45 -9.01
N ALA A 74 8.25 8.59 -9.20
CA ALA A 74 9.24 8.85 -8.14
C ALA A 74 9.05 7.93 -6.91
N GLY A 75 9.00 6.59 -7.13
CA GLY A 75 8.79 5.61 -6.06
C GLY A 75 7.47 5.76 -5.31
N GLY A 76 6.45 6.41 -5.89
CA GLY A 76 5.14 6.65 -5.28
C GLY A 76 5.00 8.02 -4.58
N THR A 77 6.08 8.78 -4.48
CA THR A 77 6.05 10.08 -3.78
C THR A 77 5.09 11.08 -4.42
N LEU A 78 4.87 11.02 -5.76
CA LEU A 78 3.93 11.90 -6.45
C LEU A 78 2.48 11.62 -6.03
N GLY A 79 2.08 10.36 -5.95
CA GLY A 79 0.73 9.97 -5.49
C GLY A 79 0.51 10.37 -4.03
N MET A 80 1.47 10.09 -3.14
CA MET A 80 1.37 10.47 -1.73
C MET A 80 1.36 11.99 -1.52
N ALA A 81 2.15 12.74 -2.29
CA ALA A 81 2.12 14.21 -2.27
C ALA A 81 0.77 14.78 -2.71
N ARG A 82 0.09 14.13 -3.66
CA ARG A 82 -1.28 14.51 -4.04
C ARG A 82 -2.26 14.28 -2.89
N VAL A 83 -2.16 13.13 -2.21
CA VAL A 83 -3.02 12.82 -1.06
C VAL A 83 -2.78 13.81 0.08
N SER A 84 -1.53 14.11 0.45
CA SER A 84 -1.24 15.04 1.55
C SER A 84 -1.81 16.45 1.33
N LYS A 85 -2.05 16.84 0.08
CA LYS A 85 -2.61 18.16 -0.30
C LYS A 85 -4.12 18.12 -0.56
N SER A 86 -4.76 16.96 -0.51
CA SER A 86 -6.19 16.81 -0.73
C SER A 86 -6.97 17.29 0.49
N ALA A 87 -8.26 17.59 0.30
CA ALA A 87 -9.15 17.96 1.39
C ALA A 87 -9.24 16.81 2.41
N ALA A 88 -9.17 17.13 3.71
CA ALA A 88 -9.29 16.17 4.80
C ALA A 88 -10.78 15.90 5.12
N ASP A 89 -11.57 15.53 4.12
CA ASP A 89 -13.01 15.28 4.21
C ASP A 89 -13.40 13.79 4.13
N GLY A 90 -12.42 12.91 3.99
CA GLY A 90 -12.61 11.45 3.90
C GLY A 90 -12.89 10.93 2.48
N TYR A 91 -12.96 11.77 1.46
CA TYR A 91 -13.25 11.36 0.09
C TYR A 91 -12.01 11.10 -0.77
N THR A 92 -10.82 11.43 -0.27
CA THR A 92 -9.54 11.05 -0.88
C THR A 92 -8.72 10.26 0.12
N LEU A 93 -8.36 9.03 -0.24
CA LEU A 93 -7.58 8.10 0.56
C LEU A 93 -6.36 7.64 -0.22
N ALA A 94 -5.39 7.01 0.44
CA ALA A 94 -4.30 6.30 -0.21
C ALA A 94 -4.20 4.87 0.28
N ILE A 95 -3.94 3.92 -0.62
CA ILE A 95 -3.37 2.62 -0.27
C ILE A 95 -1.95 2.57 -0.81
N TRP A 96 -0.99 2.41 0.08
CA TRP A 96 0.41 2.30 -0.28
C TRP A 96 1.11 1.23 0.58
N HIS A 97 2.41 1.12 0.43
CA HIS A 97 3.21 0.08 1.06
C HIS A 97 4.52 0.65 1.65
N ILE A 98 5.45 -0.21 2.00
CA ILE A 98 6.77 0.08 2.57
C ILE A 98 7.50 1.27 1.94
N ALA A 99 7.27 1.59 0.65
CA ALA A 99 7.87 2.75 -0.02
C ALA A 99 7.49 4.09 0.64
N HIS A 100 6.39 4.16 1.39
CA HIS A 100 6.05 5.34 2.17
C HIS A 100 7.07 5.59 3.29
N ALA A 101 7.53 4.53 3.95
CA ALA A 101 8.54 4.62 5.00
C ALA A 101 9.96 4.89 4.45
N THR A 102 10.25 4.49 3.21
CA THR A 102 11.58 4.66 2.61
C THR A 102 11.77 6.01 1.95
N ALA A 103 10.69 6.69 1.59
CA ALA A 103 10.71 7.94 0.83
C ALA A 103 11.61 9.03 1.44
N PRO A 104 11.61 9.29 2.78
CA PRO A 104 12.45 10.33 3.36
C PRO A 104 13.96 10.09 3.22
N ALA A 105 14.38 8.82 3.13
CA ALA A 105 15.80 8.48 2.98
C ALA A 105 16.28 8.50 1.52
N LEU A 106 15.36 8.54 0.57
CA LEU A 106 15.66 8.41 -0.86
C LEU A 106 15.44 9.70 -1.64
N TYR A 107 14.48 10.51 -1.24
CA TYR A 107 14.01 11.65 -2.03
C TYR A 107 14.08 12.94 -1.21
N ASP A 108 15.12 13.73 -1.38
CA ASP A 108 15.27 15.05 -0.74
C ASP A 108 14.17 16.04 -1.18
N SER A 109 13.51 15.76 -2.29
CA SER A 109 12.49 16.62 -2.91
C SER A 109 11.08 16.46 -2.34
N ILE A 110 10.81 15.48 -1.46
CA ILE A 110 9.46 15.32 -0.89
C ILE A 110 9.07 16.56 -0.06
N LYS A 111 7.81 16.98 -0.20
CA LYS A 111 7.26 18.16 0.46
C LYS A 111 6.16 17.83 1.47
N TYR A 112 6.27 16.65 2.08
CA TYR A 112 5.36 16.16 3.12
C TYR A 112 6.12 15.31 4.13
N ASP A 113 5.65 15.32 5.37
CA ASP A 113 6.11 14.41 6.41
C ASP A 113 5.30 13.11 6.31
N VAL A 114 5.99 11.98 6.11
CA VAL A 114 5.33 10.67 5.93
C VAL A 114 4.54 10.22 7.15
N VAL A 115 4.86 10.72 8.34
CA VAL A 115 4.18 10.34 9.59
C VAL A 115 3.13 11.38 9.99
N ASN A 116 3.40 12.68 9.82
CA ASN A 116 2.59 13.73 10.43
C ASN A 116 1.61 14.40 9.48
N ASP A 117 1.78 14.31 8.16
CA ASP A 117 0.88 14.92 7.17
C ASP A 117 -0.24 13.98 6.72
N PHE A 118 -0.40 12.84 7.40
CA PHE A 118 -1.45 11.86 7.10
C PHE A 118 -2.18 11.42 8.36
N ASP A 119 -3.47 11.16 8.22
CA ASP A 119 -4.21 10.36 9.18
C ASP A 119 -4.07 8.88 8.79
N HIS A 120 -3.65 8.08 9.76
CA HIS A 120 -3.46 6.65 9.63
C HIS A 120 -4.79 5.96 9.87
N LEU A 121 -5.21 5.04 8.99
CA LEU A 121 -6.49 4.36 9.15
C LEU A 121 -6.31 2.90 9.59
N GLY A 122 -5.34 2.19 9.04
CA GLY A 122 -5.02 0.83 9.45
C GLY A 122 -4.13 0.09 8.46
N ARG A 123 -3.45 -0.95 8.95
CA ARG A 123 -2.73 -1.90 8.10
C ARG A 123 -3.73 -2.83 7.41
N ILE A 124 -3.33 -3.38 6.24
CA ILE A 124 -4.19 -4.22 5.41
C ILE A 124 -3.64 -5.64 5.36
N THR A 125 -2.42 -5.80 4.89
CA THR A 125 -1.78 -7.10 4.66
C THR A 125 -0.26 -6.96 4.64
N ASP A 126 0.44 -8.04 4.98
CA ASP A 126 1.88 -8.20 4.79
C ASP A 126 2.09 -9.18 3.65
N VAL A 127 2.35 -8.68 2.46
CA VAL A 127 2.47 -9.51 1.27
C VAL A 127 3.87 -10.11 1.18
N PRO A 128 4.01 -11.44 1.21
CA PRO A 128 5.28 -12.09 0.90
C PRO A 128 5.79 -11.70 -0.48
N MET A 129 7.11 -11.75 -0.67
CA MET A 129 7.68 -11.55 -2.00
C MET A 129 8.26 -12.85 -2.53
N THR A 130 8.40 -12.94 -3.84
CA THR A 130 9.00 -14.06 -4.55
C THR A 130 10.17 -13.60 -5.39
N LEU A 131 11.24 -14.37 -5.39
CA LEU A 131 12.32 -14.20 -6.35
C LEU A 131 11.94 -14.96 -7.62
N VAL A 132 11.83 -14.24 -8.73
CA VAL A 132 11.36 -14.77 -10.02
C VAL A 132 12.27 -14.38 -11.17
N SER A 133 12.19 -15.14 -12.25
CA SER A 133 12.86 -14.82 -13.52
C SER A 133 11.94 -14.98 -14.72
N LYS A 134 12.37 -14.45 -15.86
CA LYS A 134 11.80 -14.83 -17.15
C LYS A 134 11.83 -16.35 -17.33
N ALA A 135 10.86 -16.92 -18.05
CA ALA A 135 10.72 -18.36 -18.23
C ALA A 135 11.93 -19.01 -18.92
N THR A 136 12.62 -18.26 -19.78
CA THR A 136 13.74 -18.74 -20.60
C THR A 136 15.08 -18.79 -19.86
N LEU A 137 15.16 -18.32 -18.60
CA LEU A 137 16.42 -18.36 -17.84
C LEU A 137 16.87 -19.82 -17.63
N PRO A 138 18.13 -20.21 -17.93
CA PRO A 138 18.57 -21.62 -17.93
C PRO A 138 18.97 -22.11 -16.53
N VAL A 139 18.12 -21.87 -15.52
CA VAL A 139 18.27 -22.31 -14.12
C VAL A 139 16.94 -22.79 -13.57
N ASN A 140 16.94 -23.75 -12.63
CA ASN A 140 15.73 -24.46 -12.22
C ASN A 140 15.47 -24.44 -10.70
N ASN A 141 16.42 -23.98 -9.90
CA ASN A 141 16.27 -23.87 -8.44
C ASN A 141 17.00 -22.64 -7.92
N VAL A 142 16.75 -22.30 -6.65
CA VAL A 142 17.32 -21.09 -6.02
C VAL A 142 18.85 -21.15 -5.95
N THR A 143 19.45 -22.31 -5.71
CA THR A 143 20.92 -22.46 -5.63
C THR A 143 21.56 -22.15 -6.98
N GLU A 144 21.02 -22.72 -8.05
CA GLU A 144 21.47 -22.41 -9.41
C GLU A 144 21.28 -20.94 -9.76
N LEU A 145 20.13 -20.35 -9.36
CA LEU A 145 19.85 -18.93 -9.59
C LEU A 145 20.89 -18.04 -8.92
N LEU A 146 21.21 -18.27 -7.64
CA LEU A 146 22.19 -17.45 -6.93
C LEU A 146 23.61 -17.59 -7.50
N ALA A 147 23.98 -18.80 -7.95
CA ALA A 147 25.23 -19.00 -8.68
C ALA A 147 25.24 -18.25 -10.02
N TRP A 148 24.12 -18.33 -10.75
CA TRP A 148 23.94 -17.61 -12.02
C TRP A 148 24.03 -16.09 -11.83
N ILE A 149 23.38 -15.54 -10.79
CA ILE A 149 23.47 -14.12 -10.46
C ILE A 149 24.91 -13.69 -10.24
N ARG A 150 25.70 -14.46 -9.44
CA ARG A 150 27.11 -14.14 -9.20
C ARG A 150 27.96 -14.17 -10.48
N ALA A 151 27.68 -15.10 -11.38
CA ALA A 151 28.43 -15.28 -12.62
C ALA A 151 28.06 -14.28 -13.73
N ASN A 152 26.87 -13.64 -13.65
CA ASN A 152 26.33 -12.80 -14.72
C ASN A 152 25.95 -11.39 -14.25
N SER A 153 26.31 -10.99 -13.05
CA SER A 153 25.84 -9.74 -12.44
C SER A 153 26.22 -8.48 -13.22
N ASP A 154 27.26 -8.52 -14.02
CA ASP A 154 27.72 -7.45 -14.92
C ASP A 154 26.84 -7.26 -16.17
N LYS A 155 26.10 -8.29 -16.57
CA LYS A 155 25.28 -8.33 -17.80
C LYS A 155 23.81 -8.46 -17.54
N ALA A 156 23.45 -9.19 -16.47
CA ALA A 156 22.07 -9.46 -16.09
C ALA A 156 21.39 -8.19 -15.58
N THR A 157 20.06 -8.16 -15.76
CA THR A 157 19.23 -7.01 -15.34
C THR A 157 18.06 -7.47 -14.49
N TYR A 158 17.58 -6.59 -13.61
CA TYR A 158 16.35 -6.83 -12.87
C TYR A 158 15.38 -5.66 -12.96
N GLY A 159 14.08 -5.96 -13.06
CA GLY A 159 13.03 -4.95 -13.05
C GLY A 159 12.52 -4.64 -11.64
N HIS A 160 12.15 -3.38 -11.37
CA HIS A 160 11.56 -2.96 -10.10
C HIS A 160 10.60 -1.77 -10.25
N ALA A 161 9.74 -1.53 -9.27
CA ALA A 161 8.69 -0.51 -9.29
C ALA A 161 9.15 0.94 -9.00
N GLY A 162 10.42 1.23 -9.23
CA GLY A 162 11.07 2.50 -8.87
C GLY A 162 11.94 2.37 -7.61
N VAL A 163 12.86 3.31 -7.45
CA VAL A 163 13.81 3.33 -6.34
C VAL A 163 13.04 3.42 -5.01
N GLY A 164 13.41 2.58 -4.02
CA GLY A 164 12.73 2.51 -2.72
C GLY A 164 11.45 1.71 -2.67
N SER A 165 10.97 1.19 -3.80
CA SER A 165 9.84 0.26 -3.81
C SER A 165 10.21 -1.07 -3.15
N ALA A 166 9.21 -1.85 -2.73
CA ALA A 166 9.44 -3.18 -2.14
C ALA A 166 10.28 -4.09 -3.05
N SER A 167 10.00 -4.09 -4.36
CA SER A 167 10.74 -4.86 -5.36
C SER A 167 12.21 -4.43 -5.48
N HIS A 168 12.48 -3.11 -5.43
CA HIS A 168 13.85 -2.60 -5.41
C HIS A 168 14.60 -3.00 -4.14
N LEU A 169 13.99 -2.78 -2.96
CA LEU A 169 14.60 -3.11 -1.67
C LEU A 169 14.94 -4.59 -1.54
N CYS A 170 14.02 -5.46 -1.98
CA CYS A 170 14.25 -6.90 -1.98
C CYS A 170 15.48 -7.28 -2.81
N MET A 171 15.57 -6.79 -4.05
CA MET A 171 16.76 -7.06 -4.89
C MET A 171 18.01 -6.43 -4.31
N LEU A 172 17.93 -5.19 -3.82
CA LEU A 172 19.06 -4.50 -3.20
C LEU A 172 19.65 -5.30 -2.02
N MET A 173 18.79 -5.79 -1.12
CA MET A 173 19.20 -6.62 0.01
C MET A 173 19.80 -7.94 -0.46
N LEU A 174 19.19 -8.63 -1.44
CA LEU A 174 19.70 -9.87 -2.00
C LEU A 174 21.10 -9.69 -2.62
N LEU A 175 21.24 -8.69 -3.47
CA LEU A 175 22.53 -8.42 -4.15
C LEU A 175 23.64 -8.05 -3.15
N LYS A 176 23.30 -7.33 -2.08
CA LYS A 176 24.23 -7.05 -0.98
C LYS A 176 24.70 -8.33 -0.28
N GLU A 177 23.77 -9.24 0.06
CA GLU A 177 24.11 -10.54 0.68
C GLU A 177 24.95 -11.41 -0.26
N LEU A 178 24.76 -11.28 -1.57
CA LEU A 178 25.57 -12.01 -2.56
C LEU A 178 26.92 -11.35 -2.84
N GLY A 179 27.16 -10.12 -2.37
CA GLY A 179 28.38 -9.35 -2.62
C GLY A 179 28.56 -8.90 -4.08
N VAL A 180 27.45 -8.71 -4.81
CA VAL A 180 27.46 -8.31 -6.24
C VAL A 180 26.59 -7.08 -6.49
N GLN A 181 26.80 -6.46 -7.64
CA GLN A 181 25.94 -5.39 -8.16
C GLN A 181 25.31 -5.85 -9.47
N MET A 182 24.10 -5.39 -9.74
CA MET A 182 23.38 -5.69 -10.97
C MET A 182 22.60 -4.44 -11.41
N ASN A 183 22.43 -4.27 -12.71
CA ASN A 183 21.69 -3.13 -13.26
C ASN A 183 20.19 -3.30 -13.02
N GLY A 184 19.57 -2.33 -12.32
CA GLY A 184 18.13 -2.27 -12.05
C GLY A 184 17.41 -1.39 -13.05
N ILE A 185 16.32 -1.87 -13.62
CA ILE A 185 15.45 -1.15 -14.57
C ILE A 185 14.22 -0.64 -13.82
N PRO A 186 14.06 0.69 -13.62
CA PRO A 186 12.95 1.26 -12.88
C PRO A 186 11.69 1.37 -13.75
N TYR A 187 10.56 0.95 -13.19
CA TYR A 187 9.21 1.11 -13.75
C TYR A 187 8.34 1.97 -12.83
N ARG A 188 7.20 2.43 -13.33
CA ARG A 188 6.20 3.16 -12.52
C ARG A 188 5.31 2.25 -11.67
N GLY A 189 5.76 1.02 -11.40
CA GLY A 189 5.04 -0.05 -10.70
C GLY A 189 5.42 -1.41 -11.25
N THR A 190 5.17 -2.51 -10.53
CA THR A 190 5.53 -3.85 -10.99
C THR A 190 4.55 -4.46 -12.00
N GLY A 191 3.38 -3.86 -12.23
CA GLY A 191 2.49 -4.27 -13.34
C GLY A 191 3.18 -4.16 -14.72
N PRO A 192 3.64 -2.98 -15.15
CA PRO A 192 4.44 -2.82 -16.37
C PRO A 192 5.73 -3.66 -16.36
N ALA A 193 6.43 -3.76 -15.22
CA ALA A 193 7.62 -4.59 -15.11
C ALA A 193 7.31 -6.08 -15.38
N MET A 194 6.19 -6.60 -14.87
CA MET A 194 5.76 -7.97 -15.14
C MET A 194 5.53 -8.24 -16.63
N ASN A 195 4.92 -7.29 -17.34
CA ASN A 195 4.71 -7.41 -18.79
C ASN A 195 6.05 -7.54 -19.53
N ASP A 196 7.04 -6.75 -19.13
CA ASP A 196 8.39 -6.79 -19.74
C ASP A 196 9.16 -8.06 -19.33
N LEU A 197 9.00 -8.57 -18.10
CA LEU A 197 9.55 -9.87 -17.68
C LEU A 197 8.97 -11.00 -18.53
N LEU A 198 7.65 -11.02 -18.72
CA LEU A 198 6.94 -11.99 -19.58
C LEU A 198 7.40 -11.93 -21.05
N SER A 199 7.79 -10.73 -21.50
CA SER A 199 8.33 -10.49 -22.84
C SER A 199 9.85 -10.64 -22.93
N ASN A 200 10.51 -11.17 -21.88
CA ASN A 200 11.96 -11.40 -21.79
C ASN A 200 12.84 -10.15 -21.94
N GLN A 201 12.33 -8.95 -21.58
CA GLN A 201 13.09 -7.70 -21.71
C GLN A 201 14.16 -7.53 -20.63
N PHE A 202 14.04 -8.24 -19.52
CA PHE A 202 15.04 -8.33 -18.44
C PHE A 202 15.00 -9.73 -17.79
N ASP A 203 15.92 -9.99 -16.86
CA ASP A 203 16.17 -11.37 -16.40
C ASP A 203 15.41 -11.73 -15.12
N LEU A 204 15.44 -10.86 -14.11
CA LEU A 204 15.04 -11.15 -12.74
C LEU A 204 14.11 -10.09 -12.17
N MET A 205 13.32 -10.51 -11.20
CA MET A 205 12.50 -9.61 -10.41
C MET A 205 12.29 -10.19 -9.00
N CYS A 206 12.29 -9.36 -7.98
CA CYS A 206 11.70 -9.70 -6.70
C CYS A 206 10.37 -8.95 -6.60
N ASP A 207 9.26 -9.68 -6.50
CA ASP A 207 7.96 -9.02 -6.44
C ASP A 207 6.98 -9.77 -5.55
N GLN A 208 5.92 -9.09 -5.20
CA GLN A 208 4.89 -9.55 -4.28
C GLN A 208 4.11 -10.73 -4.86
N THR A 209 3.75 -11.68 -3.99
CA THR A 209 2.95 -12.86 -4.36
C THR A 209 1.64 -12.47 -5.05
N THR A 210 1.03 -11.35 -4.68
CA THR A 210 -0.20 -10.84 -5.31
C THR A 210 -0.07 -10.53 -6.82
N ASN A 211 1.15 -10.40 -7.33
CA ASN A 211 1.44 -10.23 -8.75
C ASN A 211 2.05 -11.49 -9.39
N THR A 212 2.80 -12.29 -8.63
CA THR A 212 3.60 -13.39 -9.17
C THR A 212 2.94 -14.76 -9.08
N THR A 213 2.06 -15.01 -8.09
CA THR A 213 1.50 -16.33 -7.81
C THR A 213 0.84 -16.96 -9.04
N ASN A 214 -0.03 -16.24 -9.73
CA ASN A 214 -0.70 -16.78 -10.92
C ASN A 214 0.29 -17.02 -12.07
N GLN A 215 1.23 -16.11 -12.29
CA GLN A 215 2.23 -16.23 -13.37
C GLN A 215 3.15 -17.44 -13.14
N ILE A 216 3.50 -17.73 -11.88
CA ILE A 216 4.28 -18.91 -11.50
C ILE A 216 3.47 -20.19 -11.72
N LYS A 217 2.21 -20.25 -11.25
CA LYS A 217 1.33 -21.41 -11.41
C LYS A 217 1.04 -21.75 -12.88
N GLU A 218 0.96 -20.72 -13.72
CA GLU A 218 0.74 -20.86 -15.16
C GLU A 218 2.05 -21.14 -15.93
N GLY A 219 3.20 -21.22 -15.26
CA GLY A 219 4.50 -21.46 -15.88
C GLY A 219 5.00 -20.33 -16.78
N LYS A 220 4.40 -19.15 -16.70
CA LYS A 220 4.76 -17.98 -17.51
C LYS A 220 6.05 -17.31 -17.07
N ILE A 221 6.39 -17.46 -15.79
CA ILE A 221 7.65 -17.06 -15.16
C ILE A 221 8.17 -18.20 -14.28
N LYS A 222 9.46 -18.23 -13.98
CA LYS A 222 10.01 -19.16 -13.01
C LYS A 222 10.04 -18.54 -11.61
N GLY A 223 9.48 -19.26 -10.62
CA GLY A 223 9.60 -18.93 -9.19
C GLY A 223 10.72 -19.73 -8.56
N PHE A 224 11.53 -19.12 -7.69
CA PHE A 224 12.68 -19.78 -7.07
C PHE A 224 12.59 -19.87 -5.55
N ALA A 225 12.11 -18.84 -4.90
CA ALA A 225 11.96 -18.79 -3.45
C ALA A 225 10.98 -17.71 -3.03
N VAL A 226 10.46 -17.85 -1.81
CA VAL A 226 9.74 -16.78 -1.11
C VAL A 226 10.69 -16.11 -0.09
N THR A 227 10.40 -14.84 0.22
CA THR A 227 11.25 -14.00 1.08
C THR A 227 10.82 -13.98 2.54
N THR A 228 9.80 -14.74 2.89
CA THR A 228 9.31 -14.92 4.26
C THR A 228 10.02 -16.09 4.96
N LYS A 229 10.02 -16.11 6.30
CA LYS A 229 10.55 -17.23 7.09
C LYS A 229 9.72 -18.50 6.95
N ALA A 230 8.41 -18.34 6.78
CA ALA A 230 7.49 -19.44 6.52
C ALA A 230 7.21 -19.59 5.01
N LYS A 231 6.94 -20.82 4.57
CA LYS A 231 6.45 -21.09 3.22
C LYS A 231 5.10 -20.43 3.01
N VAL A 232 4.81 -20.07 1.76
CA VAL A 232 3.52 -19.49 1.34
C VAL A 232 2.63 -20.62 0.84
N SER A 233 1.43 -20.76 1.41
CA SER A 233 0.50 -21.87 1.12
C SER A 233 0.07 -21.93 -0.35
N SER A 234 0.00 -20.81 -1.03
CA SER A 234 -0.33 -20.76 -2.47
C SER A 234 0.80 -21.21 -3.41
N LEU A 235 2.04 -21.31 -2.90
CA LEU A 235 3.27 -21.72 -3.62
C LEU A 235 4.09 -22.68 -2.75
N PRO A 236 3.53 -23.85 -2.37
CA PRO A 236 4.13 -24.75 -1.37
C PRO A 236 5.45 -25.37 -1.81
N GLU A 237 5.70 -25.44 -3.11
CA GLU A 237 6.91 -25.96 -3.71
C GLU A 237 8.11 -25.02 -3.59
N LEU A 238 7.85 -23.70 -3.42
CA LEU A 238 8.95 -22.74 -3.30
C LEU A 238 9.55 -22.79 -1.89
N PRO A 239 10.89 -22.92 -1.78
CA PRO A 239 11.58 -22.80 -0.50
C PRO A 239 11.56 -21.33 -0.03
N THR A 240 11.88 -21.12 1.25
CA THR A 240 12.22 -19.77 1.72
C THR A 240 13.70 -19.47 1.45
N LEU A 241 14.04 -18.20 1.17
CA LEU A 241 15.45 -17.80 1.05
C LEU A 241 16.22 -18.07 2.36
N ASP A 242 15.58 -17.87 3.51
CA ASP A 242 16.15 -18.09 4.84
C ASP A 242 16.51 -19.56 5.10
N SER A 243 15.75 -20.51 4.57
CA SER A 243 15.92 -21.94 4.90
C SER A 243 17.18 -22.61 4.34
N GLY A 244 17.95 -21.94 3.50
CA GLY A 244 19.15 -22.56 2.95
C GLY A 244 20.04 -21.70 2.06
N ALA A 245 19.48 -20.73 1.35
CA ALA A 245 20.23 -20.00 0.33
C ALA A 245 20.82 -18.68 0.85
N VAL A 246 20.06 -17.94 1.68
CA VAL A 246 20.48 -16.66 2.28
C VAL A 246 19.91 -16.57 3.70
N LYS A 247 20.66 -17.05 4.68
CA LYS A 247 20.22 -17.14 6.07
C LYS A 247 19.90 -15.76 6.65
N GLY A 248 18.76 -15.65 7.32
CA GLY A 248 18.27 -14.39 7.91
C GLY A 248 17.56 -13.46 6.93
N PHE A 249 17.43 -13.85 5.65
CA PHE A 249 16.76 -13.01 4.67
C PHE A 249 15.24 -12.99 4.90
N GLU A 250 14.73 -11.79 5.16
CA GLU A 250 13.29 -11.58 5.35
C GLU A 250 12.87 -10.20 4.82
N VAL A 251 11.96 -10.20 3.85
CA VAL A 251 11.33 -8.99 3.30
C VAL A 251 9.87 -9.27 2.98
N SER A 252 8.97 -8.38 3.41
CA SER A 252 7.56 -8.38 3.05
C SER A 252 7.13 -6.97 2.64
N ALA A 253 6.19 -6.87 1.74
CA ALA A 253 5.58 -5.60 1.37
C ALA A 253 4.29 -5.40 2.17
N TRP A 254 4.36 -4.68 3.29
CA TRP A 254 3.16 -4.34 4.06
C TRP A 254 2.36 -3.23 3.38
N HIS A 255 1.04 -3.35 3.35
CA HIS A 255 0.12 -2.35 2.81
C HIS A 255 -0.73 -1.75 3.92
N ALA A 256 -1.07 -0.47 3.77
CA ALA A 256 -1.93 0.23 4.71
C ALA A 256 -2.79 1.29 4.00
N LEU A 257 -3.78 1.80 4.73
CA LEU A 257 -4.71 2.83 4.29
C LEU A 257 -4.42 4.13 5.05
N TRP A 258 -4.32 5.23 4.31
CA TRP A 258 -4.11 6.59 4.81
C TRP A 258 -5.12 7.57 4.24
N ALA A 259 -5.24 8.71 4.91
CA ALA A 259 -5.97 9.87 4.44
C ALA A 259 -5.13 11.15 4.64
N PRO A 260 -5.49 12.28 4.02
CA PRO A 260 -4.93 13.58 4.36
C PRO A 260 -5.11 13.88 5.85
N LYS A 261 -4.16 14.60 6.44
CA LYS A 261 -4.19 14.98 7.86
C LYS A 261 -5.37 15.87 8.21
N GLY A 262 -6.08 15.54 9.29
CA GLY A 262 -7.17 16.36 9.83
C GLY A 262 -8.57 15.87 9.51
N LEU A 263 -8.75 14.56 9.28
CA LEU A 263 -10.08 13.98 9.08
C LEU A 263 -11.03 14.26 10.25
N PRO A 264 -12.32 14.57 9.97
CA PRO A 264 -13.36 14.53 10.98
C PRO A 264 -13.45 13.16 11.65
N LYS A 265 -13.68 13.15 12.97
CA LYS A 265 -13.76 11.89 13.74
C LYS A 265 -14.79 10.93 13.15
N GLU A 266 -15.95 11.40 12.72
CA GLU A 266 -16.99 10.58 12.11
C GLU A 266 -16.48 9.87 10.84
N ALA A 267 -15.76 10.58 9.97
CA ALA A 267 -15.18 9.99 8.76
C ALA A 267 -14.12 8.95 9.12
N THR A 268 -13.23 9.28 10.06
CA THR A 268 -12.21 8.34 10.54
C THR A 268 -12.84 7.05 11.08
N ASP A 269 -13.82 7.16 11.98
CA ASP A 269 -14.46 5.99 12.61
C ASP A 269 -15.14 5.10 11.55
N LYS A 270 -15.86 5.69 10.60
CA LYS A 270 -16.54 4.94 9.52
C LYS A 270 -15.56 4.28 8.55
N LEU A 271 -14.48 4.98 8.17
CA LEU A 271 -13.46 4.42 7.28
C LEU A 271 -12.69 3.27 7.94
N VAL A 272 -12.32 3.41 9.22
CA VAL A 272 -11.66 2.35 9.98
C VAL A 272 -12.58 1.14 10.16
N ALA A 273 -13.86 1.37 10.51
CA ALA A 273 -14.83 0.28 10.64
C ALA A 273 -15.05 -0.45 9.30
N ALA A 274 -15.14 0.29 8.19
CA ALA A 274 -15.27 -0.29 6.85
C ALA A 274 -14.03 -1.10 6.44
N LEU A 275 -12.82 -0.63 6.76
CA LEU A 275 -11.59 -1.38 6.54
C LEU A 275 -11.56 -2.67 7.37
N GLN A 276 -11.91 -2.58 8.67
CA GLN A 276 -11.98 -3.76 9.55
C GLN A 276 -13.02 -4.79 9.07
N ALA A 277 -14.16 -4.33 8.55
CA ALA A 277 -15.16 -5.20 7.94
C ALA A 277 -14.66 -5.85 6.65
N ALA A 278 -13.98 -5.08 5.79
CA ALA A 278 -13.41 -5.59 4.54
C ALA A 278 -12.37 -6.70 4.79
N LEU A 279 -11.55 -6.58 5.83
CA LEU A 279 -10.54 -7.59 6.18
C LEU A 279 -11.14 -8.85 6.83
N LYS A 280 -12.43 -8.83 7.18
CA LYS A 280 -13.22 -10.00 7.64
C LYS A 280 -14.13 -10.57 6.53
N ASP A 281 -14.23 -9.91 5.40
CA ASP A 281 -15.03 -10.36 4.27
C ASP A 281 -14.45 -11.66 3.69
N ALA A 282 -15.26 -12.71 3.61
CA ALA A 282 -14.85 -14.03 3.13
C ALA A 282 -14.25 -13.96 1.72
N LYS A 283 -14.80 -13.13 0.82
CA LYS A 283 -14.26 -12.95 -0.54
C LYS A 283 -12.87 -12.31 -0.55
N VAL A 284 -12.62 -11.36 0.36
CA VAL A 284 -11.31 -10.73 0.51
C VAL A 284 -10.30 -11.75 1.04
N ILE A 285 -10.65 -12.49 2.09
CA ILE A 285 -9.80 -13.53 2.69
C ILE A 285 -9.45 -14.61 1.65
N GLU A 286 -10.46 -15.15 0.96
CA GLU A 286 -10.26 -16.17 -0.08
C GLU A 286 -9.36 -15.66 -1.22
N ARG A 287 -9.62 -14.43 -1.68
CA ARG A 287 -8.82 -13.85 -2.76
C ARG A 287 -7.38 -13.57 -2.31
N PHE A 288 -7.16 -13.05 -1.09
CA PHE A 288 -5.83 -12.88 -0.54
C PHE A 288 -5.09 -14.22 -0.44
N ALA A 289 -5.74 -15.24 0.11
CA ALA A 289 -5.15 -16.58 0.22
C ALA A 289 -4.75 -17.16 -1.15
N SER A 290 -5.61 -17.01 -2.18
CA SER A 290 -5.31 -17.46 -3.54
C SER A 290 -4.09 -16.74 -4.16
N LEU A 291 -3.82 -15.52 -3.71
CA LEU A 291 -2.69 -14.67 -4.13
C LEU A 291 -1.47 -14.78 -3.21
N GLY A 292 -1.51 -15.67 -2.21
CA GLY A 292 -0.38 -15.93 -1.31
C GLY A 292 -0.15 -14.85 -0.26
N THR A 293 -1.22 -14.21 0.19
CA THR A 293 -1.20 -13.27 1.32
C THR A 293 -2.44 -13.47 2.20
N GLU A 294 -2.52 -12.74 3.31
CA GLU A 294 -3.65 -12.78 4.24
C GLU A 294 -3.88 -11.39 4.87
N PRO A 295 -5.08 -11.11 5.39
CA PRO A 295 -5.30 -9.92 6.19
C PRO A 295 -4.40 -9.91 7.42
N VAL A 296 -3.95 -8.72 7.84
CA VAL A 296 -3.26 -8.59 9.14
C VAL A 296 -4.22 -8.88 10.29
N LYS A 297 -3.66 -9.17 11.46
CA LYS A 297 -4.45 -9.37 12.69
C LYS A 297 -5.28 -8.13 13.02
N PRO A 298 -6.51 -8.30 13.57
CA PRO A 298 -7.43 -7.18 13.81
C PRO A 298 -6.86 -6.03 14.66
N GLU A 299 -6.00 -6.32 15.64
CA GLU A 299 -5.34 -5.32 16.49
C GLU A 299 -4.41 -4.37 15.73
N LEU A 300 -3.95 -4.75 14.54
CA LEU A 300 -3.11 -3.94 13.66
C LEU A 300 -3.92 -3.03 12.73
N VAL A 301 -5.23 -3.22 12.67
CA VAL A 301 -6.14 -2.45 11.81
C VAL A 301 -6.70 -1.26 12.59
N THR A 302 -5.81 -0.43 13.13
CA THR A 302 -6.15 0.77 13.90
C THR A 302 -5.22 1.92 13.57
N PRO A 303 -5.70 3.19 13.71
CA PRO A 303 -4.87 4.38 13.52
C PRO A 303 -3.59 4.38 14.36
N ALA A 304 -3.71 4.03 15.64
CA ALA A 304 -2.60 4.02 16.58
C ALA A 304 -1.53 2.97 16.20
N ALA A 305 -1.97 1.75 15.86
CA ALA A 305 -1.06 0.67 15.47
C ALA A 305 -0.31 1.01 14.18
N LEU A 306 -0.99 1.56 13.17
CA LEU A 306 -0.34 1.97 11.92
C LEU A 306 0.66 3.11 12.15
N LYS A 307 0.28 4.13 12.94
CA LYS A 307 1.19 5.25 13.24
C LYS A 307 2.46 4.76 13.96
N ALA A 308 2.31 3.94 14.99
CA ALA A 308 3.44 3.38 15.73
C ALA A 308 4.35 2.55 14.82
N TYR A 309 3.76 1.71 13.96
CA TYR A 309 4.48 0.88 13.01
C TYR A 309 5.27 1.72 12.00
N LEU A 310 4.63 2.70 11.35
CA LEU A 310 5.32 3.57 10.39
C LEU A 310 6.44 4.36 11.03
N THR A 311 6.23 4.88 12.26
CA THR A 311 7.25 5.62 13.01
C THR A 311 8.50 4.77 13.29
N ALA A 312 8.35 3.46 13.51
CA ALA A 312 9.46 2.53 13.67
C ALA A 312 10.12 2.14 12.33
N GLU A 313 9.32 2.01 11.26
CA GLU A 313 9.82 1.61 9.93
C GLU A 313 10.68 2.69 9.25
N VAL A 314 10.35 3.97 9.43
CA VAL A 314 11.10 5.08 8.80
C VAL A 314 12.59 5.04 9.15
N PRO A 315 13.04 5.06 10.41
CA PRO A 315 14.46 4.99 10.75
C PRO A 315 15.09 3.63 10.40
N ARG A 316 14.33 2.52 10.53
CA ARG A 316 14.80 1.19 10.16
C ARG A 316 15.23 1.13 8.70
N TRP A 317 14.35 1.57 7.79
CA TRP A 317 14.64 1.60 6.35
C TRP A 317 15.63 2.68 5.97
N GLY A 318 15.63 3.80 6.67
CA GLY A 318 16.65 4.84 6.51
C GLY A 318 18.07 4.31 6.70
N ALA A 319 18.28 3.46 7.73
CA ALA A 319 19.57 2.82 7.97
C ALA A 319 19.96 1.84 6.84
N VAL A 320 19.02 1.02 6.35
CA VAL A 320 19.26 0.07 5.24
C VAL A 320 19.63 0.82 3.96
N ILE A 321 18.89 1.87 3.62
CA ILE A 321 19.09 2.67 2.41
C ILE A 321 20.44 3.40 2.47
N LYS A 322 20.75 4.01 3.60
CA LYS A 322 22.06 4.67 3.79
C LYS A 322 23.22 3.69 3.60
N ALA A 323 23.10 2.48 4.16
CA ALA A 323 24.13 1.44 4.04
C ALA A 323 24.27 0.89 2.61
N SER A 324 23.25 1.00 1.76
CA SER A 324 23.27 0.56 0.37
C SER A 324 23.76 1.63 -0.60
N GLY A 325 23.81 2.90 -0.20
CA GLY A 325 24.13 4.03 -1.09
C GLY A 325 23.02 4.36 -2.11
N ALA A 326 21.84 3.73 -2.03
CA ALA A 326 20.74 3.99 -2.94
C ALA A 326 20.22 5.43 -2.78
N LYS A 327 19.92 6.07 -3.91
CA LYS A 327 19.30 7.40 -3.97
C LYS A 327 18.14 7.38 -4.96
N GLY A 328 17.06 8.06 -4.63
CA GLY A 328 16.00 8.42 -5.57
C GLY A 328 16.42 9.68 -6.36
N ASN A 329 16.08 9.73 -7.61
CA ASN A 329 16.34 10.91 -8.46
C ASN A 329 15.24 11.95 -8.31
#